data_9e0f0443b8f04515c6958dd329f5a70c
#
_entry.id   9e0f0443b8f04515c6958dd329f5a70c
#
_cell.length_a   1.000
_cell.length_b   1.000
_cell.length_c   1.000
_cell.angle_alpha   90.00
_cell.angle_beta   90.00
_cell.angle_gamma   90.00
#
_symmetry.space_group_name_H-M   'P 1'
#
loop_
_entity.id
_entity.type
_entity.pdbx_description
1 polymer ?
#
loop_
_entity_poly.entity_id
_entity_poly.type
_entity_poly.pdbx_seq_one_letter_code
_entity_poly.pdbx_strand_id
1 'polypeptide(L)'
;GFLTASAQKSPQDMDRFIDVLMNKMTLEEKIGQLNLPVTGEITTGQAKSSDIAAKIKKGEVGGLFNLKGVEKIREVQKQAVEDSRLGIPLLFGMDVIHGYETMFPIPLGLSCTWDMTAIEESARIAAVEASADGISWTFSPMVDISRDPRWGRVSEGSGEDPFLGAMIAEAMVRGYQGKNMERNDEIMACVKHFALYGACLLYTSPSPRD
;
A
#
# COMPACT_ATOMS: atom_id res chain seq x y z
N GLY A 1 -35.47 0.40 0.19
CA GLY A 1 -34.84 -0.61 -0.62
C GLY A 1 -33.78 -1.31 0.22
N PHE A 2 -33.94 -2.61 0.43
CA PHE A 2 -32.95 -3.43 1.10
C PHE A 2 -31.69 -3.50 0.22
N LEU A 3 -30.56 -3.01 0.72
CA LEU A 3 -29.26 -3.32 0.15
C LEU A 3 -29.01 -4.82 0.40
N THR A 4 -29.17 -5.61 -0.63
CA THR A 4 -28.73 -7.00 -0.61
C THR A 4 -27.20 -6.96 -0.46
N ALA A 5 -26.69 -7.45 0.66
CA ALA A 5 -25.28 -7.72 0.83
C ALA A 5 -24.84 -8.59 -0.35
N SER A 6 -23.91 -8.09 -1.15
CA SER A 6 -23.31 -8.88 -2.23
C SER A 6 -22.61 -10.06 -1.58
N ALA A 7 -23.10 -11.28 -1.86
CA ALA A 7 -22.43 -12.47 -1.38
C ALA A 7 -20.99 -12.47 -1.91
N GLN A 8 -20.05 -12.68 -1.02
CA GLN A 8 -18.62 -12.78 -1.37
C GLN A 8 -18.46 -13.87 -2.43
N LYS A 9 -17.85 -13.52 -3.57
CA LYS A 9 -17.66 -14.48 -4.67
C LYS A 9 -16.67 -15.56 -4.22
N SER A 10 -16.91 -16.80 -4.65
CA SER A 10 -15.96 -17.88 -4.40
C SER A 10 -14.62 -17.59 -5.07
N PRO A 11 -13.51 -18.19 -4.61
CA PRO A 11 -12.21 -18.05 -5.28
C PRO A 11 -12.28 -18.40 -6.77
N GLN A 12 -13.02 -19.45 -7.14
CA GLN A 12 -13.21 -19.84 -8.55
C GLN A 12 -13.98 -18.79 -9.36
N ASP A 13 -14.97 -18.12 -8.75
CA ASP A 13 -15.70 -17.03 -9.40
C ASP A 13 -14.81 -15.81 -9.60
N MET A 14 -13.90 -15.55 -8.66
CA MET A 14 -12.92 -14.49 -8.77
C MET A 14 -11.92 -14.76 -9.90
N ASP A 15 -11.34 -15.95 -9.95
CA ASP A 15 -10.40 -16.35 -11.00
C ASP A 15 -11.04 -16.24 -12.38
N ARG A 16 -12.27 -16.76 -12.52
CA ARG A 16 -13.03 -16.64 -13.78
C ARG A 16 -13.30 -15.19 -14.16
N PHE A 17 -13.62 -14.35 -13.20
CA PHE A 17 -13.81 -12.91 -13.45
C PHE A 17 -12.53 -12.27 -13.94
N ILE A 18 -11.40 -12.56 -13.30
CA ILE A 18 -10.08 -12.04 -13.67
C ILE A 18 -9.72 -12.50 -15.08
N ASP A 19 -9.89 -13.77 -15.40
CA ASP A 19 -9.59 -14.30 -16.74
C ASP A 19 -10.42 -13.62 -17.84
N VAL A 20 -11.71 -13.44 -17.59
CA VAL A 20 -12.59 -12.73 -18.53
C VAL A 20 -12.15 -11.27 -18.73
N LEU A 21 -11.78 -10.60 -17.65
CA LEU A 21 -11.28 -9.22 -17.71
C LEU A 21 -9.95 -9.14 -18.47
N MET A 22 -9.00 -9.99 -18.11
CA MET A 22 -7.66 -10.06 -18.74
C MET A 22 -7.73 -10.33 -20.24
N ASN A 23 -8.70 -11.15 -20.68
CA ASN A 23 -8.93 -11.42 -22.10
C ASN A 23 -9.51 -10.22 -22.88
N LYS A 24 -10.14 -9.27 -22.18
CA LYS A 24 -10.65 -8.01 -22.78
C LYS A 24 -9.60 -6.90 -22.85
N MET A 25 -8.55 -7.00 -22.04
CA MET A 25 -7.53 -5.97 -21.91
C MET A 25 -6.55 -5.99 -23.08
N THR A 26 -6.19 -4.80 -23.56
CA THR A 26 -5.03 -4.62 -24.44
C THR A 26 -3.73 -4.80 -23.67
N LEU A 27 -2.60 -4.89 -24.36
CA LEU A 27 -1.29 -4.97 -23.71
C LEU A 27 -0.99 -3.70 -22.90
N GLU A 28 -1.34 -2.54 -23.46
CA GLU A 28 -1.15 -1.23 -22.81
C GLU A 28 -1.97 -1.13 -21.53
N GLU A 29 -3.20 -1.61 -21.53
CA GLU A 29 -4.05 -1.64 -20.33
C GLU A 29 -3.51 -2.61 -19.27
N LYS A 30 -2.96 -3.76 -19.67
CA LYS A 30 -2.30 -4.70 -18.75
C LYS A 30 -1.07 -4.08 -18.10
N ILE A 31 -0.22 -3.42 -18.90
CA ILE A 31 0.94 -2.68 -18.38
C ILE A 31 0.48 -1.53 -17.49
N GLY A 32 -0.60 -0.84 -17.87
CA GLY A 32 -1.20 0.23 -17.10
C GLY A 32 -1.58 -0.17 -15.68
N GLN A 33 -2.07 -1.40 -15.46
CA GLN A 33 -2.38 -1.89 -14.11
C GLN A 33 -1.16 -1.97 -13.18
N LEU A 34 0.04 -2.01 -13.72
CA LEU A 34 1.30 -2.00 -12.97
C LEU A 34 1.83 -0.57 -12.74
N ASN A 35 1.21 0.43 -13.34
CA ASN A 35 1.65 1.82 -13.25
C ASN A 35 1.02 2.51 -12.04
N LEU A 36 1.86 3.01 -11.13
CA LEU A 36 1.49 3.72 -9.91
C LEU A 36 2.17 5.10 -9.89
N PRO A 37 1.69 6.07 -10.67
CA PRO A 37 2.30 7.41 -10.70
C PRO A 37 2.05 8.17 -9.40
N VAL A 38 3.00 9.03 -9.07
CA VAL A 38 2.90 9.94 -7.93
C VAL A 38 2.03 11.14 -8.29
N THR A 39 1.09 11.46 -7.42
CA THR A 39 0.28 12.67 -7.47
C THR A 39 0.41 13.43 -6.16
N GLY A 40 0.19 14.73 -6.17
CA GLY A 40 0.22 15.56 -4.97
C GLY A 40 1.42 16.49 -4.88
N GLU A 41 1.47 17.27 -3.80
CA GLU A 41 2.44 18.34 -3.60
C GLU A 41 3.78 17.84 -3.06
N ILE A 42 3.77 16.72 -2.34
CA ILE A 42 4.97 16.14 -1.73
C ILE A 42 5.53 15.07 -2.67
N THR A 43 6.67 15.36 -3.27
CA THR A 43 7.42 14.39 -4.08
C THR A 43 8.68 14.00 -3.34
N THR A 44 8.73 12.77 -2.85
CA THR A 44 9.96 12.18 -2.34
C THR A 44 10.54 11.24 -3.41
N GLY A 45 11.62 11.69 -4.04
CA GLY A 45 12.48 10.83 -4.87
C GLY A 45 11.95 10.41 -6.25
N GLN A 46 10.74 10.78 -6.66
CA GLN A 46 10.18 10.42 -7.97
C GLN A 46 9.68 11.64 -8.74
N ALA A 47 9.80 11.60 -10.05
CA ALA A 47 9.31 12.66 -10.92
C ALA A 47 7.78 12.67 -10.98
N LYS A 48 7.16 13.86 -10.98
CA LYS A 48 5.72 14.00 -11.25
C LYS A 48 5.43 13.52 -12.67
N SER A 49 4.40 12.69 -12.81
CA SER A 49 3.92 12.28 -14.12
C SER A 49 3.03 13.38 -14.70
N SER A 50 3.30 13.82 -15.91
CA SER A 50 2.39 14.65 -16.70
C SER A 50 1.23 13.82 -17.24
N ASP A 51 0.09 14.45 -17.49
CA ASP A 51 -1.08 13.89 -18.16
C ASP A 51 -1.73 12.68 -17.48
N ILE A 52 -1.71 12.63 -16.12
CA ILE A 52 -2.31 11.53 -15.35
C ILE A 52 -3.78 11.32 -15.71
N ALA A 53 -4.57 12.39 -15.83
CA ALA A 53 -5.99 12.28 -16.17
C ALA A 53 -6.22 11.62 -17.54
N ALA A 54 -5.39 11.94 -18.53
CA ALA A 54 -5.45 11.30 -19.84
C ALA A 54 -5.07 9.82 -19.79
N LYS A 55 -4.06 9.46 -19.00
CA LYS A 55 -3.64 8.08 -18.78
C LYS A 55 -4.71 7.25 -18.06
N ILE A 56 -5.39 7.82 -17.07
CA ILE A 56 -6.51 7.16 -16.36
C ILE A 56 -7.61 6.80 -17.36
N LYS A 57 -8.04 7.76 -18.21
CA LYS A 57 -9.07 7.52 -19.22
C LYS A 57 -8.69 6.44 -20.24
N LYS A 58 -7.41 6.30 -20.54
CA LYS A 58 -6.88 5.23 -21.42
C LYS A 58 -6.71 3.88 -20.73
N GLY A 59 -6.87 3.79 -19.41
CA GLY A 59 -6.60 2.58 -18.65
C GLY A 59 -5.11 2.28 -18.43
N GLU A 60 -4.26 3.29 -18.55
CA GLU A 60 -2.79 3.18 -18.42
C GLU A 60 -2.29 3.41 -17.00
N VAL A 61 -3.18 3.35 -16.00
CA VAL A 61 -2.89 3.56 -14.57
C VAL A 61 -3.68 2.57 -13.74
N GLY A 62 -3.00 1.83 -12.86
CA GLY A 62 -3.62 0.89 -11.93
C GLY A 62 -3.87 1.46 -10.54
N GLY A 63 -3.16 2.52 -10.18
CA GLY A 63 -3.33 3.20 -8.91
C GLY A 63 -2.62 4.54 -8.88
N LEU A 64 -2.82 5.28 -7.79
CA LEU A 64 -2.16 6.56 -7.57
C LEU A 64 -1.48 6.57 -6.20
N PHE A 65 -0.28 7.13 -6.18
CA PHE A 65 0.48 7.31 -4.96
C PHE A 65 0.39 8.76 -4.47
N ASN A 66 0.17 8.92 -3.17
CA ASN A 66 0.24 10.21 -2.47
C ASN A 66 -0.88 11.22 -2.85
N LEU A 67 -2.06 10.71 -3.22
CA LEU A 67 -3.26 11.52 -3.35
C LEU A 67 -4.02 11.49 -2.03
N LYS A 68 -4.29 12.66 -1.45
CA LYS A 68 -5.03 12.82 -0.18
C LYS A 68 -6.30 13.63 -0.41
N GLY A 69 -7.34 13.29 0.36
CA GLY A 69 -8.61 14.00 0.40
C GLY A 69 -9.74 13.29 -0.32
N VAL A 70 -10.80 13.00 0.43
CA VAL A 70 -11.98 12.23 -0.02
C VAL A 70 -12.55 12.76 -1.33
N GLU A 71 -12.72 14.07 -1.47
CA GLU A 71 -13.32 14.67 -2.66
C GLU A 71 -12.45 14.44 -3.90
N LYS A 72 -11.14 14.64 -3.79
CA LYS A 72 -10.19 14.43 -4.88
C LYS A 72 -10.13 12.95 -5.28
N ILE A 73 -10.06 12.06 -4.30
CA ILE A 73 -10.03 10.60 -4.53
C ILE A 73 -11.31 10.16 -5.22
N ARG A 74 -12.47 10.64 -4.76
CA ARG A 74 -13.77 10.30 -5.37
C ARG A 74 -13.88 10.80 -6.80
N GLU A 75 -13.43 12.01 -7.09
CA GLU A 75 -13.43 12.56 -8.44
C GLU A 75 -12.55 11.74 -9.40
N VAL A 76 -11.33 11.42 -8.97
CA VAL A 76 -10.40 10.62 -9.79
C VAL A 76 -10.91 9.18 -9.96
N GLN A 77 -11.45 8.57 -8.91
CA GLN A 77 -12.05 7.24 -9.01
C GLN A 77 -13.24 7.22 -9.98
N LYS A 78 -14.06 8.27 -9.96
CA LYS A 78 -15.16 8.42 -10.91
C LYS A 78 -14.66 8.46 -12.36
N GLN A 79 -13.58 9.21 -12.64
CA GLN A 79 -12.97 9.23 -13.97
C GLN A 79 -12.48 7.84 -14.40
N ALA A 80 -11.87 7.08 -13.49
CA ALA A 80 -11.40 5.74 -13.81
C ALA A 80 -12.56 4.78 -14.13
N VAL A 81 -13.64 4.84 -13.36
CA VAL A 81 -14.77 3.92 -13.52
C VAL A 81 -15.72 4.32 -14.64
N GLU A 82 -15.99 5.61 -14.83
CA GLU A 82 -16.98 6.08 -15.79
C GLU A 82 -16.39 6.48 -17.16
N ASP A 83 -15.16 7.00 -17.19
CA ASP A 83 -14.55 7.54 -18.40
C ASP A 83 -13.56 6.56 -19.08
N SER A 84 -13.14 5.49 -18.42
CA SER A 84 -12.27 4.49 -19.02
C SER A 84 -13.04 3.34 -19.67
N ARG A 85 -12.43 2.68 -20.66
CA ARG A 85 -13.08 1.61 -21.43
C ARG A 85 -13.51 0.41 -20.61
N LEU A 86 -12.72 0.04 -19.61
CA LEU A 86 -12.96 -1.16 -18.81
C LEU A 86 -13.57 -0.86 -17.44
N GLY A 87 -13.59 0.39 -17.00
CA GLY A 87 -14.15 0.80 -15.73
C GLY A 87 -13.45 0.19 -14.51
N ILE A 88 -12.15 -0.10 -14.61
CA ILE A 88 -11.39 -0.69 -13.51
C ILE A 88 -11.10 0.39 -12.47
N PRO A 89 -11.49 0.19 -11.18
CA PRO A 89 -11.17 1.14 -10.13
C PRO A 89 -9.67 1.23 -9.88
N LEU A 90 -9.20 2.43 -9.48
CA LEU A 90 -7.82 2.65 -9.07
C LEU A 90 -7.58 2.25 -7.62
N LEU A 91 -6.36 1.84 -7.32
CA LEU A 91 -5.83 1.74 -5.96
C LEU A 91 -5.25 3.08 -5.53
N PHE A 92 -5.51 3.50 -4.30
CA PHE A 92 -4.93 4.72 -3.72
C PHE A 92 -3.96 4.32 -2.61
N GLY A 93 -2.67 4.56 -2.88
CA GLY A 93 -1.58 4.19 -1.98
C GLY A 93 -0.94 5.40 -1.29
N MET A 94 -0.51 5.21 -0.05
CA MET A 94 0.22 6.22 0.72
C MET A 94 1.16 5.56 1.74
N ASP A 95 2.24 6.25 2.07
CA ASP A 95 3.09 5.87 3.19
C ASP A 95 2.38 6.20 4.52
N VAL A 96 1.79 5.18 5.15
CA VAL A 96 1.16 5.26 6.47
C VAL A 96 2.01 4.42 7.41
N ILE A 97 3.21 4.92 7.76
CA ILE A 97 4.26 4.12 8.41
C ILE A 97 4.10 4.14 9.94
N HIS A 98 3.74 5.27 10.52
CA HIS A 98 3.55 5.44 11.97
C HIS A 98 2.37 6.35 12.31
N GLY A 99 1.24 6.06 11.71
CA GLY A 99 -0.01 6.82 11.84
C GLY A 99 -0.39 7.55 10.55
N TYR A 100 -1.60 8.08 10.53
CA TYR A 100 -2.14 8.87 9.42
C TYR A 100 -2.49 10.29 9.89
N GLU A 101 -3.58 10.49 10.61
CA GLU A 101 -3.88 11.73 11.33
C GLU A 101 -3.34 11.68 12.77
N THR A 102 -3.53 10.56 13.45
CA THR A 102 -2.92 10.29 14.75
C THR A 102 -1.47 9.83 14.55
N MET A 103 -0.53 10.61 15.07
CA MET A 103 0.90 10.29 15.00
C MET A 103 1.31 9.36 16.13
N PHE A 104 1.86 8.20 15.76
CA PHE A 104 2.49 7.25 16.68
C PHE A 104 4.01 7.42 16.66
N PRO A 105 4.73 6.85 17.65
CA PRO A 105 6.19 6.78 17.57
C PRO A 105 6.65 6.11 16.27
N ILE A 106 7.83 6.48 15.79
CA ILE A 106 8.44 5.81 14.62
C ILE A 106 8.56 4.30 14.85
N PRO A 107 8.55 3.45 13.82
CA PRO A 107 8.59 2.01 13.98
C PRO A 107 9.72 1.49 14.87
N LEU A 108 10.91 2.09 14.78
CA LEU A 108 12.02 1.76 15.69
C LEU A 108 11.68 2.06 17.17
N GLY A 109 10.97 3.16 17.44
CA GLY A 109 10.49 3.48 18.78
C GLY A 109 9.40 2.53 19.26
N LEU A 110 8.46 2.17 18.38
CA LEU A 110 7.43 1.17 18.70
C LEU A 110 8.02 -0.20 19.00
N SER A 111 9.06 -0.61 18.27
CA SER A 111 9.73 -1.88 18.51
C SER A 111 10.31 -2.03 19.92
N CYS A 112 10.72 -0.91 20.53
CA CYS A 112 11.23 -0.89 21.89
C CYS A 112 10.18 -1.19 22.97
N THR A 113 8.90 -1.16 22.63
CA THR A 113 7.81 -1.50 23.57
C THR A 113 7.70 -2.99 23.84
N TRP A 114 8.05 -3.83 22.86
CA TRP A 114 7.82 -5.28 22.85
C TRP A 114 6.35 -5.68 23.01
N ASP A 115 5.44 -4.72 22.85
CA ASP A 115 4.00 -4.89 22.98
C ASP A 115 3.33 -5.03 21.61
N MET A 116 3.17 -6.27 21.18
CA MET A 116 2.56 -6.59 19.88
C MET A 116 1.10 -6.13 19.78
N THR A 117 0.39 -6.07 20.91
CA THR A 117 -1.00 -5.60 20.95
C THR A 117 -1.07 -4.10 20.69
N ALA A 118 -0.23 -3.31 21.34
CA ALA A 118 -0.16 -1.87 21.09
C ALA A 118 0.29 -1.54 19.66
N ILE A 119 1.22 -2.33 19.11
CA ILE A 119 1.69 -2.19 17.72
C ILE A 119 0.56 -2.50 16.73
N GLU A 120 -0.18 -3.59 16.92
CA GLU A 120 -1.35 -3.95 16.10
C GLU A 120 -2.43 -2.87 16.18
N GLU A 121 -2.72 -2.35 17.38
CA GLU A 121 -3.71 -1.29 17.60
C GLU A 121 -3.31 0.03 16.91
N SER A 122 -2.04 0.40 16.97
CA SER A 122 -1.54 1.59 16.26
C SER A 122 -1.76 1.50 14.74
N ALA A 123 -1.47 0.34 14.16
CA ALA A 123 -1.73 0.06 12.74
C ALA A 123 -3.23 0.04 12.41
N ARG A 124 -4.06 -0.48 13.32
CA ARG A 124 -5.53 -0.49 13.18
C ARG A 124 -6.10 0.94 13.14
N ILE A 125 -5.67 1.80 14.06
CA ILE A 125 -6.09 3.20 14.12
C ILE A 125 -5.68 3.92 12.83
N ALA A 126 -4.44 3.74 12.41
CA ALA A 126 -3.93 4.33 11.18
C ALA A 126 -4.73 3.88 9.94
N ALA A 127 -5.13 2.61 9.88
CA ALA A 127 -5.95 2.10 8.79
C ALA A 127 -7.38 2.69 8.78
N VAL A 128 -8.00 2.83 9.95
CA VAL A 128 -9.32 3.48 10.07
C VAL A 128 -9.28 4.91 9.57
N GLU A 129 -8.27 5.67 9.97
CA GLU A 129 -8.11 7.06 9.55
C GLU A 129 -7.81 7.18 8.05
N ALA A 130 -6.87 6.39 7.54
CA ALA A 130 -6.47 6.40 6.14
C ALA A 130 -7.62 5.97 5.20
N SER A 131 -8.36 4.92 5.56
CA SER A 131 -9.51 4.45 4.79
C SER A 131 -10.65 5.47 4.77
N ALA A 132 -10.86 6.21 5.87
CA ALA A 132 -11.85 7.29 5.91
C ALA A 132 -11.53 8.41 4.91
N ASP A 133 -10.26 8.63 4.60
CA ASP A 133 -9.81 9.58 3.56
C ASP A 133 -9.74 8.96 2.15
N GLY A 134 -10.07 7.68 2.01
CA GLY A 134 -10.13 6.97 0.74
C GLY A 134 -8.87 6.23 0.34
N ILE A 135 -7.87 6.12 1.23
CA ILE A 135 -6.67 5.33 1.02
C ILE A 135 -7.02 3.84 1.17
N SER A 136 -6.62 3.04 0.21
CA SER A 136 -6.88 1.58 0.18
C SER A 136 -5.63 0.72 0.34
N TRP A 137 -4.44 1.34 0.30
CA TRP A 137 -3.16 0.64 0.35
C TRP A 137 -2.10 1.47 1.08
N THR A 138 -1.45 0.86 2.09
CA THR A 138 -0.29 1.47 2.75
C THR A 138 1.01 0.80 2.33
N PHE A 139 2.09 1.57 2.21
CA PHE A 139 3.44 1.06 2.00
C PHE A 139 4.16 0.78 3.32
N SER A 140 3.54 -0.02 4.16
CA SER A 140 3.98 -0.45 5.48
C SER A 140 3.48 -1.88 5.76
N PRO A 141 4.20 -2.69 6.55
CA PRO A 141 5.41 -2.39 7.32
C PRO A 141 6.71 -2.53 6.52
N MET A 142 7.75 -1.79 6.93
CA MET A 142 9.11 -2.01 6.47
C MET A 142 9.76 -3.10 7.33
N VAL A 143 10.13 -4.21 6.69
CA VAL A 143 10.65 -5.41 7.37
C VAL A 143 12.14 -5.64 7.11
N ASP A 144 12.80 -4.67 6.52
CA ASP A 144 14.25 -4.72 6.30
C ASP A 144 14.99 -4.75 7.63
N ILE A 145 15.95 -5.66 7.76
CA ILE A 145 16.77 -5.80 8.95
C ILE A 145 17.86 -4.73 8.95
N SER A 146 17.83 -3.86 9.94
CA SER A 146 18.78 -2.76 10.11
C SER A 146 20.08 -3.28 10.73
N ARG A 147 21.05 -3.64 9.90
CA ARG A 147 22.34 -4.18 10.36
C ARG A 147 23.34 -3.11 10.80
N ASP A 148 23.13 -1.88 10.34
CA ASP A 148 24.02 -0.75 10.64
C ASP A 148 23.16 0.48 11.03
N PRO A 149 23.38 1.05 12.21
CA PRO A 149 22.61 2.21 12.69
C PRO A 149 22.85 3.50 11.86
N ARG A 150 23.86 3.51 10.99
CA ARG A 150 24.11 4.63 10.06
C ARG A 150 23.22 4.58 8.83
N TRP A 151 22.50 3.49 8.60
CA TRP A 151 21.57 3.39 7.49
C TRP A 151 20.45 4.44 7.64
N GLY A 152 20.26 5.28 6.61
CA GLY A 152 19.33 6.41 6.66
C GLY A 152 17.87 6.06 6.89
N ARG A 153 17.48 4.79 6.73
CA ARG A 153 16.11 4.32 6.92
C ARG A 153 15.91 3.44 8.17
N VAL A 154 16.87 3.43 9.08
CA VAL A 154 16.78 2.64 10.31
C VAL A 154 15.53 2.96 11.15
N SER A 155 15.06 4.20 11.09
CA SER A 155 13.88 4.68 11.83
C SER A 155 12.55 4.07 11.35
N GLU A 156 12.49 3.58 10.12
CA GLU A 156 11.28 3.04 9.52
C GLU A 156 11.04 1.55 9.82
N GLY A 157 12.05 0.85 10.32
CA GLY A 157 12.01 -0.59 10.62
C GLY A 157 12.04 -0.90 12.11
N SER A 158 12.08 -2.19 12.42
CA SER A 158 11.99 -2.73 13.79
C SER A 158 13.36 -3.01 14.43
N GLY A 159 14.45 -2.57 13.81
CA GLY A 159 15.80 -2.79 14.31
C GLY A 159 16.52 -3.97 13.67
N GLU A 160 17.45 -4.57 14.42
CA GLU A 160 18.40 -5.57 13.90
C GLU A 160 17.97 -7.03 14.10
N ASP A 161 17.03 -7.30 15.01
CA ASP A 161 16.59 -8.65 15.32
C ASP A 161 15.52 -9.14 14.34
N PRO A 162 15.79 -10.20 13.54
CA PRO A 162 14.84 -10.70 12.56
C PRO A 162 13.62 -11.37 13.19
N PHE A 163 13.73 -11.93 14.40
CA PHE A 163 12.61 -12.55 15.10
C PHE A 163 11.62 -11.47 15.58
N LEU A 164 12.11 -10.44 16.26
CA LEU A 164 11.29 -9.31 16.68
C LEU A 164 10.66 -8.61 15.47
N GLY A 165 11.44 -8.39 14.40
CA GLY A 165 10.95 -7.81 13.16
C GLY A 165 9.81 -8.60 12.52
N ALA A 166 9.89 -9.94 12.52
CA ALA A 166 8.83 -10.80 12.02
C ALA A 166 7.55 -10.70 12.87
N MET A 167 7.65 -10.70 14.19
CA MET A 167 6.51 -10.53 15.09
C MET A 167 5.81 -9.18 14.91
N ILE A 168 6.59 -8.12 14.77
CA ILE A 168 6.06 -6.77 14.54
C ILE A 168 5.41 -6.67 13.17
N ALA A 169 6.02 -7.25 12.13
CA ALA A 169 5.44 -7.27 10.79
C ALA A 169 4.07 -7.93 10.78
N GLU A 170 3.94 -9.07 11.45
CA GLU A 170 2.66 -9.78 11.58
C GLU A 170 1.61 -8.93 12.32
N ALA A 171 1.98 -8.30 13.43
CA ALA A 171 1.08 -7.44 14.19
C ALA A 171 0.61 -6.24 13.35
N MET A 172 1.51 -5.56 12.65
CA MET A 172 1.16 -4.42 11.80
C MET A 172 0.26 -4.84 10.62
N VAL A 173 0.56 -5.96 9.95
CA VAL A 173 -0.29 -6.46 8.86
C VAL A 173 -1.70 -6.77 9.36
N ARG A 174 -1.83 -7.44 10.54
CA ARG A 174 -3.15 -7.69 11.14
C ARG A 174 -3.88 -6.38 11.49
N GLY A 175 -3.16 -5.40 11.99
CA GLY A 175 -3.72 -4.09 12.29
C GLY A 175 -4.27 -3.39 11.04
N TYR A 176 -3.51 -3.35 9.95
CA TYR A 176 -3.95 -2.73 8.70
C TYR A 176 -5.07 -3.50 8.01
N GLN A 177 -4.93 -4.81 7.87
CA GLN A 177 -5.81 -5.65 7.03
C GLN A 177 -6.96 -6.30 7.81
N GLY A 178 -6.97 -6.19 9.15
CA GLY A 178 -7.95 -6.90 9.95
C GLY A 178 -7.85 -8.42 9.75
N LYS A 179 -9.00 -9.10 9.73
CA LYS A 179 -9.04 -10.57 9.60
C LYS A 179 -9.06 -11.06 8.15
N ASN A 180 -9.73 -10.37 7.26
CA ASN A 180 -10.02 -10.85 5.91
C ASN A 180 -10.26 -9.73 4.89
N MET A 181 -10.02 -8.48 5.25
CA MET A 181 -10.24 -7.31 4.40
C MET A 181 -11.68 -7.16 3.89
N GLU A 182 -12.64 -7.51 4.70
CA GLU A 182 -14.07 -7.39 4.36
C GLU A 182 -14.67 -6.06 4.77
N ARG A 183 -13.99 -5.32 5.64
CA ARG A 183 -14.48 -4.07 6.20
C ARG A 183 -13.97 -2.87 5.39
N ASN A 184 -14.77 -1.83 5.34
CA ASN A 184 -14.41 -0.59 4.64
C ASN A 184 -13.33 0.25 5.37
N ASP A 185 -12.99 -0.12 6.59
CA ASP A 185 -11.96 0.52 7.42
C ASP A 185 -10.65 -0.28 7.47
N GLU A 186 -10.51 -1.28 6.61
CA GLU A 186 -9.32 -2.10 6.41
C GLU A 186 -8.59 -1.67 5.13
N ILE A 187 -7.25 -1.66 5.15
CA ILE A 187 -6.43 -1.29 4.01
C ILE A 187 -5.36 -2.35 3.74
N MET A 188 -4.95 -2.51 2.51
CA MET A 188 -3.88 -3.43 2.15
C MET A 188 -2.55 -2.98 2.75
N ALA A 189 -1.83 -3.91 3.37
CA ALA A 189 -0.45 -3.73 3.79
C ALA A 189 0.53 -4.01 2.64
N CYS A 190 1.74 -3.48 2.75
CA CYS A 190 2.84 -3.77 1.84
C CYS A 190 4.09 -4.11 2.65
N VAL A 191 4.38 -5.39 2.75
CA VAL A 191 5.61 -5.87 3.39
C VAL A 191 6.78 -5.53 2.47
N LYS A 192 7.59 -4.54 2.83
CA LYS A 192 8.64 -3.99 1.99
C LYS A 192 10.00 -4.01 2.71
N HIS A 193 11.12 -4.03 1.98
CA HIS A 193 11.29 -4.12 0.54
C HIS A 193 11.77 -5.51 0.15
N PHE A 194 11.42 -5.99 -1.00
CA PHE A 194 11.98 -7.23 -1.51
C PHE A 194 13.22 -6.89 -2.37
N ALA A 195 14.42 -7.25 -1.94
CA ALA A 195 14.86 -7.81 -0.68
C ALA A 195 16.25 -7.28 -0.32
N LEU A 196 16.68 -7.44 0.94
CA LEU A 196 18.02 -7.11 1.41
C LEU A 196 18.37 -5.62 1.45
N TYR A 197 17.39 -4.74 1.42
CA TYR A 197 17.62 -3.29 1.33
C TYR A 197 18.38 -2.69 2.54
N GLY A 198 18.23 -3.27 3.73
CA GLY A 198 19.00 -2.90 4.92
C GLY A 198 20.33 -3.66 5.10
N ALA A 199 20.69 -4.54 4.17
CA ALA A 199 21.81 -5.46 4.35
C ALA A 199 23.18 -4.81 4.10
N CYS A 200 23.25 -3.70 3.34
CA CYS A 200 24.53 -3.11 2.97
C CYS A 200 24.48 -1.59 2.88
N LEU A 201 25.34 -0.93 3.67
CA LEU A 201 25.71 0.48 3.49
C LEU A 201 27.12 0.66 2.89
N LEU A 202 27.98 -0.34 3.03
CA LEU A 202 29.42 -0.23 2.76
C LEU A 202 29.99 -1.39 1.96
N TYR A 203 29.24 -2.46 1.78
CA TYR A 203 29.70 -3.65 1.08
C TYR A 203 28.72 -4.00 -0.04
N THR A 204 29.26 -4.37 -1.18
CA THR A 204 28.47 -4.94 -2.26
C THR A 204 27.69 -6.14 -1.74
N SER A 205 26.41 -6.16 -1.97
CA SER A 205 25.57 -7.33 -1.74
C SER A 205 26.19 -8.52 -2.52
N PRO A 206 26.18 -9.73 -1.95
CA PRO A 206 26.64 -10.91 -2.68
C PRO A 206 25.74 -11.27 -3.86
N SER A 207 24.71 -10.49 -4.15
CA SER A 207 23.87 -10.67 -5.31
C SER A 207 24.61 -10.29 -6.60
N PRO A 208 24.60 -11.13 -7.64
CA PRO A 208 25.19 -10.78 -8.93
C PRO A 208 24.47 -9.65 -9.67
N ARG A 209 23.45 -9.04 -9.08
CA ARG A 209 22.68 -7.92 -9.63
C ARG A 209 23.02 -6.56 -9.01
N ASP A 210 23.82 -6.57 -7.96
CA ASP A 210 24.34 -5.37 -7.29
C ASP A 210 25.82 -5.19 -7.71
#